data_91a92246170873822970bae02261c5c4
#
_entry.id   91a92246170873822970bae02261c5c4
#
_cell.length_a   1.000
_cell.length_b   1.000
_cell.length_c   1.000
_cell.angle_alpha   90.00
_cell.angle_beta   90.00
_cell.angle_gamma   90.00
#
_symmetry.space_group_name_H-M   'P 1'
#
loop_
_entity.id
_entity.type
_entity.pdbx_description
1 polymer ?
#
loop_
_entity_poly.entity_id
_entity_poly.type
_entity_poly.pdbx_seq_one_letter_code
_entity_poly.pdbx_strand_id
1 'polypeptide(L)'
;MSVRPVSDSDQDSNFEKQLRCTGEKGKPRILTAEKIADIEKYGKTVLGSREFEAAMKQKHHYKSTVGQHSLDVAFIALVIGLFLAKLHVRISIRAIVIGCLCHDLGILDRSHFASGPDMCRMHPIESAAISREFSNNDATVFDMCEHHMFPLMSKPPKTTEGWIVSIADKVSSVGEVVLPPVRKKWERRNAEVMSA
;
A
#
# COMPACT_ATOMS: atom_id res chain seq x y z
N MET A 1 22.95 -16.16 -21.08
CA MET A 1 22.76 -16.58 -19.69
C MET A 1 21.25 -16.74 -19.46
N SER A 2 20.79 -17.97 -19.24
CA SER A 2 19.35 -18.27 -19.06
C SER A 2 18.97 -17.95 -17.63
N VAL A 3 18.09 -16.96 -17.45
CA VAL A 3 17.48 -16.65 -16.15
C VAL A 3 16.40 -17.69 -15.91
N ARG A 4 16.53 -18.53 -14.88
CA ARG A 4 15.48 -19.47 -14.48
C ARG A 4 14.26 -18.68 -14.00
N PRO A 5 13.04 -19.05 -14.39
CA PRO A 5 11.83 -18.48 -13.79
C PRO A 5 11.80 -18.83 -12.30
N VAL A 6 11.48 -17.84 -11.46
CA VAL A 6 11.24 -18.05 -10.03
C VAL A 6 10.00 -18.93 -9.89
N SER A 7 10.08 -20.01 -9.10
CA SER A 7 8.96 -20.94 -8.91
C SER A 7 7.82 -20.27 -8.12
N ASP A 8 6.57 -20.62 -8.44
CA ASP A 8 5.38 -20.10 -7.72
C ASP A 8 5.46 -20.32 -6.20
N SER A 9 6.11 -21.40 -5.75
CA SER A 9 6.30 -21.70 -4.34
C SER A 9 7.21 -20.71 -3.60
N ASP A 10 8.21 -20.14 -4.28
CA ASP A 10 9.14 -19.17 -3.68
C ASP A 10 8.50 -17.78 -3.57
N GLN A 11 7.56 -17.46 -4.47
CA GLN A 11 6.78 -16.22 -4.42
C GLN A 11 5.77 -16.25 -3.27
N ASP A 12 5.07 -17.36 -3.06
CA ASP A 12 4.08 -17.51 -1.99
C ASP A 12 4.74 -17.43 -0.60
N SER A 13 5.92 -18.07 -0.40
CA SER A 13 6.62 -18.04 0.88
C SER A 13 7.16 -16.65 1.25
N ASN A 14 7.61 -15.89 0.26
CA ASN A 14 8.14 -14.54 0.48
C ASN A 14 7.02 -13.54 0.76
N PHE A 15 5.87 -13.71 0.13
CA PHE A 15 4.68 -12.90 0.34
C PHE A 15 4.07 -13.08 1.74
N GLU A 16 3.91 -14.33 2.21
CA GLU A 16 3.47 -14.61 3.59
C GLU A 16 4.40 -13.99 4.63
N LYS A 17 5.71 -13.98 4.37
CA LYS A 17 6.70 -13.38 5.26
C LYS A 17 6.59 -11.84 5.30
N GLN A 18 6.25 -11.20 4.18
CA GLN A 18 6.03 -9.77 4.08
C GLN A 18 4.76 -9.33 4.83
N LEU A 19 3.66 -10.08 4.72
CA LEU A 19 2.41 -9.82 5.45
C LEU A 19 2.55 -10.02 6.97
N ARG A 20 3.37 -10.95 7.40
CA ARG A 20 3.66 -11.17 8.83
C ARG A 20 4.39 -10.01 9.49
N CYS A 21 5.08 -9.16 8.71
CA CYS A 21 5.77 -7.97 9.22
C CYS A 21 4.82 -6.79 9.50
N THR A 22 3.58 -6.79 8.97
CA THR A 22 2.54 -5.79 9.28
C THR A 22 1.76 -6.08 10.57
N GLY A 23 2.27 -6.94 11.38
CA GLY A 23 1.88 -7.51 12.66
C GLY A 23 0.70 -6.91 13.39
N GLU A 24 -0.36 -7.68 13.54
CA GLU A 24 -1.44 -7.41 14.48
C GLU A 24 -1.57 -8.52 15.53
N LYS A 25 -1.30 -8.17 16.79
CA LYS A 25 -1.82 -8.93 17.93
C LYS A 25 -2.71 -8.01 18.75
N GLY A 26 -4.02 -8.30 18.79
CA GLY A 26 -4.96 -7.64 19.69
C GLY A 26 -6.29 -7.18 19.12
N LYS A 27 -6.53 -7.32 17.80
CA LYS A 27 -7.84 -7.10 17.18
C LYS A 27 -8.51 -8.42 16.79
N PRO A 28 -9.84 -8.48 16.63
CA PRO A 28 -10.51 -9.71 16.27
C PRO A 28 -9.87 -10.31 15.03
N ARG A 29 -9.23 -11.47 15.17
CA ARG A 29 -8.44 -12.19 14.16
C ARG A 29 -9.17 -12.31 12.79
N ILE A 30 -10.50 -12.38 12.82
CA ILE A 30 -11.34 -12.56 11.62
C ILE A 30 -11.25 -11.36 10.68
N LEU A 31 -11.41 -10.13 11.19
CA LEU A 31 -11.40 -8.91 10.35
C LEU A 31 -10.03 -8.65 9.69
N THR A 32 -8.96 -9.05 10.37
CA THR A 32 -7.59 -8.93 9.85
C THR A 32 -7.30 -9.97 8.79
N ALA A 33 -7.69 -11.24 9.02
CA ALA A 33 -7.49 -12.32 8.07
C ALA A 33 -8.25 -12.08 6.75
N GLU A 34 -9.48 -11.57 6.81
CA GLU A 34 -10.26 -11.23 5.61
C GLU A 34 -9.58 -10.13 4.77
N LYS A 35 -9.06 -9.08 5.41
CA LYS A 35 -8.37 -8.00 4.69
C LYS A 35 -7.04 -8.45 4.07
N ILE A 36 -6.31 -9.30 4.76
CA ILE A 36 -5.10 -9.92 4.22
C ILE A 36 -5.45 -10.76 3.00
N ALA A 37 -6.50 -11.60 3.09
CA ALA A 37 -6.96 -12.40 1.96
C ALA A 37 -7.42 -11.56 0.77
N ASP A 38 -8.05 -10.40 1.00
CA ASP A 38 -8.41 -9.47 -0.07
C ASP A 38 -7.17 -8.85 -0.73
N ILE A 39 -6.15 -8.47 0.06
CA ILE A 39 -4.88 -7.96 -0.46
C ILE A 39 -4.18 -9.03 -1.29
N GLU A 40 -4.10 -10.27 -0.82
CA GLU A 40 -3.53 -11.39 -1.56
C GLU A 40 -4.28 -11.66 -2.86
N LYS A 41 -5.60 -11.74 -2.79
CA LYS A 41 -6.46 -12.08 -3.92
C LYS A 41 -6.39 -11.04 -5.04
N TYR A 42 -6.59 -9.77 -4.71
CA TYR A 42 -6.71 -8.69 -5.69
C TYR A 42 -5.36 -8.04 -6.01
N GLY A 43 -4.41 -8.09 -5.09
CA GLY A 43 -3.08 -7.54 -5.24
C GLY A 43 -2.05 -8.50 -5.83
N LYS A 44 -2.38 -9.77 -6.09
CA LYS A 44 -1.43 -10.82 -6.50
C LYS A 44 -0.47 -10.37 -7.60
N THR A 45 -0.98 -9.73 -8.66
CA THR A 45 -0.17 -9.28 -9.80
C THR A 45 0.80 -8.18 -9.42
N VAL A 46 0.34 -7.20 -8.60
CA VAL A 46 1.19 -6.10 -8.13
C VAL A 46 2.27 -6.64 -7.20
N LEU A 47 1.88 -7.45 -6.22
CA LEU A 47 2.78 -8.00 -5.19
C LEU A 47 3.87 -8.89 -5.77
N GLY A 48 3.60 -9.59 -6.88
CA GLY A 48 4.55 -10.41 -7.61
C GLY A 48 5.38 -9.65 -8.65
N SER A 49 5.21 -8.33 -8.80
CA SER A 49 5.91 -7.52 -9.79
C SER A 49 7.31 -7.11 -9.33
N ARG A 50 8.16 -6.76 -10.30
CA ARG A 50 9.51 -6.23 -10.04
C ARG A 50 9.44 -4.86 -9.37
N GLU A 51 8.45 -4.06 -9.74
CA GLU A 51 8.18 -2.74 -9.17
C GLU A 51 7.89 -2.86 -7.67
N PHE A 52 7.04 -3.80 -7.28
CA PHE A 52 6.72 -4.00 -5.87
C PHE A 52 7.88 -4.63 -5.08
N GLU A 53 8.66 -5.51 -5.69
CA GLU A 53 9.91 -6.02 -5.11
C GLU A 53 10.91 -4.87 -4.85
N ALA A 54 11.05 -3.94 -5.78
CA ALA A 54 11.86 -2.74 -5.59
C ALA A 54 11.29 -1.84 -4.49
N ALA A 55 9.96 -1.66 -4.44
CA ALA A 55 9.28 -0.90 -3.41
C ALA A 55 9.53 -1.46 -2.00
N MET A 56 9.60 -2.78 -1.85
CA MET A 56 9.93 -3.44 -0.58
C MET A 56 11.36 -3.18 -0.10
N LYS A 57 12.27 -2.78 -0.99
CA LYS A 57 13.68 -2.49 -0.67
C LYS A 57 13.94 -1.01 -0.48
N GLN A 58 13.14 -0.14 -1.10
CA GLN A 58 13.35 1.31 -1.07
C GLN A 58 12.79 1.94 0.21
N LYS A 59 13.65 2.68 0.93
CA LYS A 59 13.22 3.47 2.09
C LYS A 59 12.22 4.54 1.66
N HIS A 60 11.12 4.64 2.41
CA HIS A 60 10.08 5.65 2.22
C HIS A 60 10.26 6.79 3.22
N HIS A 61 9.51 6.78 4.29
CA HIS A 61 9.65 7.71 5.41
C HIS A 61 10.58 7.13 6.49
N TYR A 62 10.44 7.54 7.72
CA TYR A 62 11.33 7.34 8.85
C TYR A 62 11.88 5.91 9.02
N LYS A 63 11.07 4.86 8.82
CA LYS A 63 11.47 3.46 9.08
C LYS A 63 10.84 2.43 8.15
N SER A 64 9.86 2.82 7.35
CA SER A 64 9.19 1.95 6.40
C SER A 64 9.87 1.96 5.05
N THR A 65 9.60 0.95 4.26
CA THR A 65 9.84 0.95 2.82
C THR A 65 8.58 1.41 2.10
N VAL A 66 8.71 1.78 0.83
CA VAL A 66 7.55 2.14 -0.03
C VAL A 66 6.54 1.00 -0.04
N GLY A 67 6.99 -0.25 -0.20
CA GLY A 67 6.09 -1.40 -0.22
C GLY A 67 5.39 -1.66 1.13
N GLN A 68 6.09 -1.50 2.27
CA GLN A 68 5.48 -1.62 3.59
C GLN A 68 4.42 -0.52 3.82
N HIS A 69 4.73 0.72 3.44
CA HIS A 69 3.77 1.81 3.50
C HIS A 69 2.53 1.51 2.63
N SER A 70 2.72 1.03 1.41
CA SER A 70 1.61 0.66 0.51
C SER A 70 0.71 -0.45 1.10
N LEU A 71 1.28 -1.44 1.80
CA LEU A 71 0.51 -2.47 2.51
C LEU A 71 -0.28 -1.90 3.69
N ASP A 72 0.33 -1.01 4.48
CA ASP A 72 -0.34 -0.34 5.61
C ASP A 72 -1.50 0.55 5.10
N VAL A 73 -1.29 1.28 4.00
CA VAL A 73 -2.33 2.08 3.34
C VAL A 73 -3.46 1.18 2.83
N ALA A 74 -3.15 0.06 2.18
CA ALA A 74 -4.15 -0.90 1.71
C ALA A 74 -5.00 -1.46 2.86
N PHE A 75 -4.38 -1.79 3.99
CA PHE A 75 -5.08 -2.28 5.17
C PHE A 75 -6.04 -1.22 5.74
N ILE A 76 -5.58 0.03 5.92
CA ILE A 76 -6.39 1.13 6.43
C ILE A 76 -7.54 1.44 5.46
N ALA A 77 -7.25 1.50 4.16
CA ALA A 77 -8.24 1.75 3.12
C ALA A 77 -9.34 0.67 3.08
N LEU A 78 -8.99 -0.60 3.28
CA LEU A 78 -9.96 -1.69 3.40
C LEU A 78 -10.83 -1.54 4.65
N VAL A 79 -10.29 -1.10 5.78
CA VAL A 79 -11.10 -0.81 6.97
C VAL A 79 -12.15 0.26 6.67
N ILE A 80 -11.73 1.36 6.05
CA ILE A 80 -12.61 2.48 5.68
C ILE A 80 -13.63 2.01 4.62
N GLY A 81 -13.18 1.36 3.54
CA GLY A 81 -14.03 0.91 2.45
C GLY A 81 -15.10 -0.09 2.90
N LEU A 82 -14.73 -1.09 3.70
CA LEU A 82 -15.69 -2.06 4.25
C LEU A 82 -16.69 -1.41 5.23
N PHE A 83 -16.27 -0.40 5.98
CA PHE A 83 -17.20 0.39 6.80
C PHE A 83 -18.20 1.15 5.93
N LEU A 84 -17.75 1.85 4.89
CA LEU A 84 -18.62 2.57 3.96
C LEU A 84 -19.56 1.63 3.19
N ALA A 85 -19.08 0.43 2.81
CA ALA A 85 -19.93 -0.58 2.17
C ALA A 85 -21.08 -1.03 3.08
N LYS A 86 -20.89 -1.12 4.41
CA LYS A 86 -21.96 -1.37 5.38
C LYS A 86 -23.00 -0.24 5.43
N LEU A 87 -22.60 0.97 5.04
CA LEU A 87 -23.50 2.13 4.90
C LEU A 87 -24.10 2.22 3.48
N HIS A 88 -24.06 1.12 2.72
CA HIS A 88 -24.57 1.02 1.35
C HIS A 88 -23.89 1.92 0.31
N VAL A 89 -22.69 2.44 0.61
CA VAL A 89 -21.85 3.11 -0.39
C VAL A 89 -21.26 2.05 -1.32
N ARG A 90 -21.37 2.26 -2.63
CA ARG A 90 -20.77 1.36 -3.62
C ARG A 90 -19.27 1.54 -3.63
N ILE A 91 -18.54 0.46 -3.37
CA ILE A 91 -17.09 0.43 -3.23
C ILE A 91 -16.51 -0.75 -4.02
N SER A 92 -15.46 -0.50 -4.77
CA SER A 92 -14.68 -1.54 -5.44
C SER A 92 -13.49 -1.96 -4.57
N ILE A 93 -13.62 -3.08 -3.83
CA ILE A 93 -12.52 -3.64 -3.02
C ILE A 93 -11.29 -3.94 -3.88
N ARG A 94 -11.51 -4.48 -5.09
CA ARG A 94 -10.42 -4.74 -6.04
C ARG A 94 -9.68 -3.45 -6.40
N ALA A 95 -10.39 -2.37 -6.72
CA ALA A 95 -9.77 -1.10 -7.05
C ALA A 95 -9.00 -0.53 -5.86
N ILE A 96 -9.56 -0.58 -4.64
CA ILE A 96 -8.88 -0.15 -3.42
C ILE A 96 -7.54 -0.87 -3.25
N VAL A 97 -7.53 -2.20 -3.33
CA VAL A 97 -6.29 -2.97 -3.14
C VAL A 97 -5.25 -2.59 -4.19
N ILE A 98 -5.59 -2.65 -5.48
CA ILE A 98 -4.64 -2.35 -6.56
C ILE A 98 -4.16 -0.90 -6.46
N GLY A 99 -5.05 0.05 -6.26
CA GLY A 99 -4.71 1.47 -6.15
C GLY A 99 -3.79 1.77 -4.98
N CYS A 100 -4.06 1.20 -3.79
CA CYS A 100 -3.19 1.37 -2.63
C CYS A 100 -1.80 0.75 -2.83
N LEU A 101 -1.71 -0.42 -3.47
CA LEU A 101 -0.41 -1.04 -3.73
C LEU A 101 0.40 -0.28 -4.79
N CYS A 102 -0.26 0.45 -5.69
CA CYS A 102 0.38 1.17 -6.79
C CYS A 102 0.63 2.66 -6.50
N HIS A 103 -0.04 3.27 -5.51
CA HIS A 103 -0.11 4.74 -5.38
C HIS A 103 1.26 5.44 -5.29
N ASP A 104 2.27 4.76 -4.76
CA ASP A 104 3.61 5.28 -4.55
C ASP A 104 4.70 4.59 -5.40
N LEU A 105 4.34 3.74 -6.36
CA LEU A 105 5.34 3.09 -7.22
C LEU A 105 6.13 4.07 -8.08
N GLY A 106 5.59 5.27 -8.35
CA GLY A 106 6.29 6.35 -9.03
C GLY A 106 7.45 6.97 -8.24
N ILE A 107 7.60 6.65 -6.93
CA ILE A 107 8.74 7.11 -6.12
C ILE A 107 10.00 6.27 -6.34
N LEU A 108 9.93 5.11 -6.97
CA LEU A 108 11.01 4.12 -6.99
C LEU A 108 12.31 4.62 -7.62
N ASP A 109 12.23 5.41 -8.67
CA ASP A 109 13.40 6.10 -9.21
C ASP A 109 13.37 7.59 -8.83
N ARG A 110 14.10 7.95 -7.79
CA ARG A 110 14.16 9.34 -7.31
C ARG A 110 15.18 10.19 -8.05
N SER A 111 16.01 9.59 -8.89
CA SER A 111 17.16 10.28 -9.53
C SER A 111 16.74 11.32 -10.56
N HIS A 112 15.54 11.19 -11.13
CA HIS A 112 15.03 12.10 -12.15
C HIS A 112 14.22 13.29 -11.58
N PHE A 113 13.88 13.27 -10.28
CA PHE A 113 13.22 14.41 -9.66
C PHE A 113 14.21 15.52 -9.31
N ALA A 114 13.89 16.74 -9.74
CA ALA A 114 14.76 17.89 -9.50
C ALA A 114 14.79 18.32 -8.02
N SER A 115 13.74 18.03 -7.26
CA SER A 115 13.59 18.40 -5.84
C SER A 115 12.51 17.58 -5.14
N GLY A 116 12.39 17.67 -3.80
CA GLY A 116 11.30 17.07 -3.03
C GLY A 116 9.92 17.56 -3.47
N PRO A 117 9.67 18.87 -3.65
CA PRO A 117 8.43 19.36 -4.22
C PRO A 117 8.11 18.85 -5.62
N ASP A 118 9.13 18.67 -6.45
CA ASP A 118 8.96 18.11 -7.79
C ASP A 118 8.56 16.63 -7.71
N MET A 119 9.20 15.85 -6.85
CA MET A 119 8.81 14.49 -6.57
C MET A 119 7.34 14.42 -6.10
N CYS A 120 6.92 15.24 -5.14
CA CYS A 120 5.53 15.25 -4.68
C CYS A 120 4.52 15.54 -5.79
N ARG A 121 4.91 16.31 -6.81
CA ARG A 121 4.07 16.64 -7.96
C ARG A 121 4.04 15.54 -9.01
N MET A 122 5.17 14.88 -9.25
CA MET A 122 5.35 13.98 -10.39
C MET A 122 5.03 12.52 -10.05
N HIS A 123 5.43 12.02 -8.86
CA HIS A 123 5.24 10.61 -8.55
C HIS A 123 3.76 10.14 -8.60
N PRO A 124 2.74 10.95 -8.29
CA PRO A 124 1.35 10.49 -8.44
C PRO A 124 0.98 10.21 -9.90
N ILE A 125 1.49 11.03 -10.82
CA ILE A 125 1.28 10.86 -12.27
C ILE A 125 1.97 9.59 -12.76
N GLU A 126 3.20 9.36 -12.32
CA GLU A 126 3.97 8.15 -12.66
C GLU A 126 3.35 6.90 -12.05
N SER A 127 2.94 6.96 -10.78
CA SER A 127 2.20 5.87 -10.13
C SER A 127 0.91 5.52 -10.88
N ALA A 128 0.16 6.53 -11.32
CA ALA A 128 -1.04 6.34 -12.12
C ALA A 128 -0.73 5.69 -13.48
N ALA A 129 0.37 6.06 -14.13
CA ALA A 129 0.82 5.42 -15.36
C ALA A 129 1.18 3.94 -15.15
N ILE A 130 1.96 3.63 -14.11
CA ILE A 130 2.36 2.26 -13.73
C ILE A 130 1.12 1.42 -13.39
N SER A 131 0.15 1.98 -12.67
CA SER A 131 -1.05 1.26 -12.24
C SER A 131 -1.90 0.68 -13.39
N ARG A 132 -1.76 1.21 -14.60
CA ARG A 132 -2.50 0.74 -15.78
C ARG A 132 -2.22 -0.72 -16.11
N GLU A 133 -0.98 -1.17 -15.93
CA GLU A 133 -0.58 -2.56 -16.21
C GLU A 133 -1.29 -3.54 -15.27
N PHE A 134 -1.52 -3.15 -14.02
CA PHE A 134 -2.09 -4.00 -12.99
C PHE A 134 -3.62 -3.92 -12.89
N SER A 135 -4.20 -2.82 -13.37
CA SER A 135 -5.63 -2.55 -13.22
C SER A 135 -6.46 -2.82 -14.47
N ASN A 136 -5.86 -3.20 -15.60
CA ASN A 136 -6.50 -3.24 -16.92
C ASN A 136 -7.06 -1.86 -17.32
N ASN A 137 -6.31 -0.79 -17.09
CA ASN A 137 -6.71 0.60 -17.35
C ASN A 137 -7.97 1.05 -16.57
N ASP A 138 -8.21 0.52 -15.37
CA ASP A 138 -9.33 0.95 -14.53
C ASP A 138 -9.18 2.44 -14.16
N ALA A 139 -10.13 3.25 -14.60
CA ALA A 139 -10.12 4.69 -14.38
C ALA A 139 -10.20 5.07 -12.88
N THR A 140 -10.83 4.22 -12.06
CA THR A 140 -10.88 4.41 -10.61
C THR A 140 -9.50 4.26 -9.99
N VAL A 141 -8.77 3.20 -10.37
CA VAL A 141 -7.39 2.98 -9.90
C VAL A 141 -6.46 4.10 -10.35
N PHE A 142 -6.65 4.57 -11.59
CA PHE A 142 -5.89 5.71 -12.09
C PHE A 142 -6.14 6.97 -11.27
N ASP A 143 -7.41 7.31 -11.01
CA ASP A 143 -7.80 8.46 -10.17
C ASP A 143 -7.21 8.37 -8.76
N MET A 144 -7.23 7.17 -8.16
CA MET A 144 -6.65 6.91 -6.85
C MET A 144 -5.16 7.27 -6.82
N CYS A 145 -4.38 6.77 -7.79
CA CYS A 145 -2.94 7.02 -7.86
C CYS A 145 -2.63 8.49 -8.21
N GLU A 146 -3.32 9.08 -9.19
CA GLU A 146 -3.04 10.45 -9.65
C GLU A 146 -3.36 11.51 -8.59
N HIS A 147 -4.38 11.29 -7.76
CA HIS A 147 -4.89 12.32 -6.85
C HIS A 147 -4.68 12.01 -5.36
N HIS A 148 -3.94 10.93 -5.00
CA HIS A 148 -3.76 10.55 -3.59
C HIS A 148 -3.09 11.65 -2.76
N MET A 149 -2.25 12.50 -3.36
CA MET A 149 -1.54 13.58 -2.66
C MET A 149 -2.41 14.77 -2.25
N PHE A 150 -3.71 14.77 -2.57
CA PHE A 150 -4.61 15.82 -2.07
C PHE A 150 -4.67 15.82 -0.52
N PRO A 151 -4.69 16.97 0.19
CA PRO A 151 -4.74 18.35 -0.31
C PRO A 151 -3.37 18.98 -0.60
N LEU A 152 -2.25 18.27 -0.46
CA LEU A 152 -0.91 18.80 -0.76
C LEU A 152 -0.78 19.19 -2.24
N MET A 153 -1.49 18.48 -3.12
CA MET A 153 -1.68 18.82 -4.53
C MET A 153 -3.10 19.32 -4.76
N SER A 154 -3.24 20.22 -5.74
CA SER A 154 -4.45 21.02 -5.95
C SER A 154 -5.68 20.27 -6.46
N LYS A 155 -5.51 19.07 -7.05
CA LYS A 155 -6.62 18.32 -7.63
C LYS A 155 -7.14 17.27 -6.66
N PRO A 156 -8.43 17.37 -6.24
CA PRO A 156 -9.03 16.36 -5.37
C PRO A 156 -9.33 15.07 -6.16
N PRO A 157 -9.40 13.91 -5.47
CA PRO A 157 -9.91 12.69 -6.04
C PRO A 157 -11.35 12.86 -6.55
N LYS A 158 -11.68 12.17 -7.63
CA LYS A 158 -13.00 12.20 -8.28
C LYS A 158 -13.88 11.02 -7.85
N THR A 159 -13.27 9.96 -7.34
CA THR A 159 -13.94 8.73 -6.94
C THR A 159 -13.95 8.56 -5.42
N THR A 160 -14.89 7.78 -4.91
CA THR A 160 -14.95 7.44 -3.48
C THR A 160 -13.69 6.69 -3.05
N GLU A 161 -13.23 5.77 -3.87
CA GLU A 161 -12.00 5.00 -3.64
C GLU A 161 -10.77 5.91 -3.61
N GLY A 162 -10.71 6.92 -4.47
CA GLY A 162 -9.65 7.93 -4.47
C GLY A 162 -9.60 8.71 -3.15
N TRP A 163 -10.75 9.11 -2.61
CA TRP A 163 -10.83 9.73 -1.28
C TRP A 163 -10.39 8.78 -0.17
N ILE A 164 -10.80 7.51 -0.23
CA ILE A 164 -10.40 6.50 0.75
C ILE A 164 -8.88 6.36 0.77
N VAL A 165 -8.24 6.23 -0.38
CA VAL A 165 -6.77 6.09 -0.47
C VAL A 165 -6.07 7.35 0.00
N SER A 166 -6.52 8.54 -0.43
CA SER A 166 -5.94 9.80 0.02
C SER A 166 -5.98 9.96 1.54
N ILE A 167 -7.08 9.56 2.19
CA ILE A 167 -7.20 9.58 3.66
C ILE A 167 -6.32 8.50 4.29
N ALA A 168 -6.35 7.27 3.78
CA ALA A 168 -5.58 6.15 4.32
C ALA A 168 -4.07 6.40 4.28
N ASP A 169 -3.57 6.99 3.20
CA ASP A 169 -2.18 7.39 3.04
C ASP A 169 -1.76 8.41 4.12
N LYS A 170 -2.55 9.48 4.34
CA LYS A 170 -2.25 10.48 5.38
C LYS A 170 -2.29 9.88 6.77
N VAL A 171 -3.26 9.01 7.06
CA VAL A 171 -3.36 8.30 8.35
C VAL A 171 -2.14 7.39 8.56
N SER A 172 -1.71 6.67 7.54
CA SER A 172 -0.49 5.83 7.58
C SER A 172 0.75 6.69 7.81
N SER A 173 0.94 7.75 7.03
CA SER A 173 2.09 8.65 7.11
C SER A 173 2.20 9.34 8.47
N VAL A 174 1.08 9.83 9.02
CA VAL A 174 1.04 10.43 10.38
C VAL A 174 1.36 9.36 11.43
N GLY A 175 0.84 8.15 11.29
CA GLY A 175 1.15 7.03 12.16
C GLY A 175 2.64 6.69 12.21
N GLU A 176 3.32 6.74 11.08
CA GLU A 176 4.77 6.50 11.00
C GLU A 176 5.61 7.58 11.69
N VAL A 177 5.19 8.84 11.62
CA VAL A 177 5.92 9.99 12.17
C VAL A 177 5.58 10.22 13.65
N VAL A 178 4.30 10.17 14.00
CA VAL A 178 3.81 10.57 15.35
C VAL A 178 3.87 9.42 16.35
N LEU A 179 3.78 8.16 15.89
CA LEU A 179 3.73 6.97 16.75
C LEU A 179 5.01 6.10 16.82
N PRO A 180 6.22 6.57 16.41
CA PRO A 180 7.42 5.72 16.46
C PRO A 180 7.71 5.14 17.85
N PRO A 181 7.47 5.83 18.99
CA PRO A 181 7.64 5.26 20.33
C PRO A 181 6.62 4.17 20.67
N VAL A 182 5.38 4.31 20.20
CA VAL A 182 4.30 3.33 20.42
C VAL A 182 4.56 2.07 19.57
N ARG A 183 4.97 2.25 18.32
CA ARG A 183 5.37 1.15 17.43
C ARG A 183 6.55 0.35 17.99
N LYS A 184 7.61 1.00 18.46
CA LYS A 184 8.76 0.33 19.12
C LYS A 184 8.38 -0.46 20.36
N LYS A 185 7.48 0.04 21.19
CA LYS A 185 6.98 -0.64 22.38
C LYS A 185 6.15 -1.86 21.98
N TRP A 186 5.41 -1.75 20.92
CA TRP A 186 4.57 -2.82 20.38
C TRP A 186 5.41 -3.93 19.72
N GLU A 187 6.42 -3.58 18.92
CA GLU A 187 7.37 -4.51 18.29
C GLU A 187 8.16 -5.30 19.34
N ARG A 188 8.65 -4.65 20.40
CA ARG A 188 9.32 -5.32 21.53
C ARG A 188 8.42 -6.33 22.22
N ARG A 189 7.18 -5.94 22.54
CA ARG A 189 6.23 -6.81 23.22
C ARG A 189 5.85 -8.05 22.38
N ASN A 190 5.84 -7.91 21.05
CA ASN A 190 5.55 -9.04 20.15
C ASN A 190 6.78 -9.95 19.95
N ALA A 191 7.99 -9.41 19.95
CA ALA A 191 9.22 -10.20 19.93
C ALA A 191 9.35 -11.07 21.18
N GLU A 192 9.01 -10.54 22.37
CA GLU A 192 9.01 -11.28 23.64
C GLU A 192 7.99 -12.44 23.66
N VAL A 193 6.81 -12.24 23.06
CA VAL A 193 5.77 -13.28 22.97
C VAL A 193 6.10 -14.37 21.92
N MET A 194 6.94 -14.06 20.93
CA MET A 194 7.36 -15.02 19.90
C MET A 194 8.59 -15.84 20.31
N SER A 195 9.31 -15.38 21.35
CA SER A 195 10.50 -16.07 21.90
C SER A 195 10.20 -16.92 23.15
N ALA A 196 8.97 -16.91 23.64
CA ALA A 196 8.48 -17.71 24.75
C ALA A 196 7.61 -18.87 24.29
#